data_5fd9d9fbed3cc7d52c638a31406c6e2a
#
_entry.id   5fd9d9fbed3cc7d52c638a31406c6e2a
#
_cell.length_a   1.000
_cell.length_b   1.000
_cell.length_c   1.000
_cell.angle_alpha   90.00
_cell.angle_beta   90.00
_cell.angle_gamma   90.00
#
_symmetry.space_group_name_H-M   'P 1'
#
loop_
_entity.id
_entity.type
_entity.pdbx_description
1 polymer ?
#
loop_
_entity_poly.entity_id
_entity_poly.type
_entity_poly.pdbx_seq_one_letter_code
_entity_poly.pdbx_strand_id
1 'polypeptide(L)'
;MIEIDNILDVEKYIDGLDGVIFDMDDTLYSEKDYVRSGYRKIAEYFGKSGIADQMWEVFERGGKAIDEVLEANGLESQKDEALRIYRFQEPDVQLYPGVAEMIAHIRETKKVGIITDGRPEGQWAKIRALGFQVDAIIVTDELGGAQFRKPNPAAFRLMRERLSIPFERMVYIGDNTKKDFVAPESLGMRTIWFRNPDGIYTI
;
A
#
# COMPACT_ATOMS: atom_id res chain seq x y z
N MET A 1 6.49 20.14 -0.38
CA MET A 1 6.70 18.69 -0.61
C MET A 1 8.16 18.43 -0.99
N ILE A 2 8.79 17.43 -0.41
CA ILE A 2 10.15 16.94 -0.75
C ILE A 2 9.99 15.74 -1.69
N GLU A 3 10.91 15.57 -2.64
CA GLU A 3 10.91 14.44 -3.57
C GLU A 3 12.12 13.56 -3.34
N ILE A 4 11.93 12.24 -3.34
CA ILE A 4 12.99 11.23 -3.20
C ILE A 4 12.80 10.11 -4.22
N ASP A 5 13.91 9.54 -4.70
CA ASP A 5 13.93 8.39 -5.62
C ASP A 5 14.27 7.07 -4.91
N ASN A 6 14.70 7.15 -3.67
CA ASN A 6 14.96 5.99 -2.82
C ASN A 6 14.23 6.17 -1.48
N ILE A 7 13.40 5.21 -1.12
CA ILE A 7 12.61 5.29 0.11
C ILE A 7 13.50 5.41 1.37
N LEU A 8 14.70 4.85 1.36
CA LEU A 8 15.63 4.97 2.47
C LEU A 8 16.13 6.41 2.71
N ASP A 9 16.00 7.29 1.72
CA ASP A 9 16.37 8.69 1.85
C ASP A 9 15.44 9.49 2.77
N VAL A 10 14.31 8.91 3.18
CA VAL A 10 13.39 9.52 4.18
C VAL A 10 14.14 9.96 5.43
N GLU A 11 15.11 9.16 5.92
CA GLU A 11 15.86 9.47 7.14
C GLU A 11 16.61 10.80 7.08
N LYS A 12 16.94 11.31 5.89
CA LYS A 12 17.63 12.60 5.70
C LYS A 12 16.73 13.82 5.98
N TYR A 13 15.40 13.63 6.02
CA TYR A 13 14.42 14.72 6.03
C TYR A 13 13.49 14.74 7.25
N ILE A 14 13.71 13.85 8.21
CA ILE A 14 12.83 13.70 9.39
C ILE A 14 13.38 14.34 10.66
N ASP A 15 14.51 15.03 10.58
CA ASP A 15 15.05 15.74 11.73
C ASP A 15 14.07 16.80 12.26
N GLY A 16 14.00 16.87 13.60
CA GLY A 16 13.08 17.77 14.29
C GLY A 16 11.62 17.33 14.26
N LEU A 17 11.27 16.14 13.73
CA LEU A 17 9.94 15.56 13.76
C LEU A 17 9.82 14.48 14.84
N ASP A 18 8.59 14.22 15.28
CA ASP A 18 8.27 13.20 16.28
C ASP A 18 7.51 12.01 15.67
N GLY A 19 6.82 12.22 14.54
CA GLY A 19 6.03 11.21 13.86
C GLY A 19 6.35 11.06 12.36
N VAL A 20 6.52 9.83 11.91
CA VAL A 20 6.79 9.46 10.52
C VAL A 20 5.70 8.51 10.06
N ILE A 21 4.88 8.95 9.11
CA ILE A 21 3.69 8.23 8.66
C ILE A 21 3.87 7.83 7.20
N PHE A 22 3.73 6.55 6.92
CA PHE A 22 3.87 6.01 5.56
C PHE A 22 2.53 5.59 4.96
N ASP A 23 2.39 5.75 3.66
CA ASP A 23 1.57 4.85 2.86
C ASP A 23 2.22 3.46 2.83
N MET A 24 1.51 2.46 2.34
CA MET A 24 2.00 1.09 2.30
C MET A 24 2.25 0.60 0.87
N ASP A 25 1.22 0.59 0.05
CA ASP A 25 1.27 0.06 -1.32
C ASP A 25 2.19 0.95 -2.19
N ASP A 26 3.09 0.35 -2.95
CA ASP A 26 4.12 1.03 -3.76
C ASP A 26 5.03 2.04 -3.00
N THR A 27 4.89 2.11 -1.67
CA THR A 27 5.73 2.94 -0.80
C THR A 27 6.71 2.10 0.02
N LEU A 28 6.25 1.03 0.65
CA LEU A 28 7.10 0.15 1.49
C LEU A 28 7.42 -1.20 0.82
N TYR A 29 6.63 -1.59 -0.15
CA TYR A 29 6.75 -2.82 -0.93
C TYR A 29 6.12 -2.60 -2.32
N SER A 30 6.35 -3.50 -3.28
CA SER A 30 5.76 -3.41 -4.62
C SER A 30 4.32 -3.93 -4.64
N GLU A 31 3.34 -3.09 -4.98
CA GLU A 31 1.95 -3.54 -5.18
C GLU A 31 1.83 -4.56 -6.31
N LYS A 32 2.73 -4.52 -7.30
CA LYS A 32 2.82 -5.54 -8.37
C LYS A 32 3.04 -6.94 -7.83
N ASP A 33 3.79 -7.10 -6.74
CA ASP A 33 4.02 -8.41 -6.13
C ASP A 33 2.74 -8.96 -5.48
N TYR A 34 1.92 -8.09 -4.87
CA TYR A 34 0.59 -8.48 -4.39
C TYR A 34 -0.31 -8.94 -5.54
N VAL A 35 -0.31 -8.22 -6.65
CA VAL A 35 -1.09 -8.58 -7.85
C VAL A 35 -0.63 -9.93 -8.41
N ARG A 36 0.68 -10.13 -8.58
CA ARG A 36 1.26 -11.40 -9.06
C ARG A 36 0.94 -12.56 -8.13
N SER A 37 1.04 -12.34 -6.82
CA SER A 37 0.66 -13.33 -5.81
C SER A 37 -0.79 -13.78 -6.01
N GLY A 38 -1.71 -12.84 -6.17
CA GLY A 38 -3.13 -13.15 -6.38
C GLY A 38 -3.39 -13.94 -7.67
N TYR A 39 -2.72 -13.59 -8.76
CA TYR A 39 -2.86 -14.33 -10.04
C TYR A 39 -2.30 -15.75 -9.92
N ARG A 40 -1.19 -15.96 -9.22
CA ARG A 40 -0.68 -17.31 -8.93
C ARG A 40 -1.67 -18.14 -8.12
N LYS A 41 -2.30 -17.56 -7.08
CA LYS A 41 -3.31 -18.24 -6.26
C LYS A 41 -4.54 -18.64 -7.07
N ILE A 42 -5.00 -17.79 -8.00
CA ILE A 42 -6.09 -18.12 -8.93
C ILE A 42 -5.68 -19.28 -9.84
N ALA A 43 -4.48 -19.22 -10.42
CA ALA A 43 -3.98 -20.27 -11.30
C ALA A 43 -3.83 -21.63 -10.59
N GLU A 44 -3.32 -21.64 -9.36
CA GLU A 44 -3.22 -22.82 -8.49
C GLU A 44 -4.60 -23.44 -8.24
N TYR A 45 -5.59 -22.61 -7.88
CA TYR A 45 -6.94 -23.07 -7.59
C TYR A 45 -7.61 -23.74 -8.80
N PHE A 46 -7.46 -23.17 -10.00
CA PHE A 46 -8.03 -23.74 -11.21
C PHE A 46 -7.17 -24.85 -11.85
N GLY A 47 -5.99 -25.12 -11.32
CA GLY A 47 -5.07 -26.13 -11.87
C GLY A 47 -4.58 -25.81 -13.29
N LYS A 48 -4.50 -24.51 -13.64
CA LYS A 48 -4.13 -24.03 -14.99
C LYS A 48 -2.92 -23.12 -14.92
N SER A 49 -1.73 -23.65 -15.06
CA SER A 49 -0.45 -22.95 -14.85
C SER A 49 -0.24 -21.68 -15.70
N GLY A 50 -0.77 -21.64 -16.92
CA GLY A 50 -0.61 -20.47 -17.82
C GLY A 50 -1.52 -19.27 -17.53
N ILE A 51 -2.54 -19.42 -16.68
CA ILE A 51 -3.50 -18.34 -16.40
C ILE A 51 -2.85 -17.16 -15.68
N ALA A 52 -1.91 -17.39 -14.77
CA ALA A 52 -1.24 -16.33 -14.04
C ALA A 52 -0.44 -15.40 -14.99
N ASP A 53 0.28 -15.98 -15.94
CA ASP A 53 1.06 -15.23 -16.93
C ASP A 53 0.15 -14.45 -17.87
N GLN A 54 -0.95 -15.07 -18.33
CA GLN A 54 -1.96 -14.37 -19.14
C GLN A 54 -2.58 -13.18 -18.37
N MET A 55 -2.90 -13.37 -17.10
CA MET A 55 -3.42 -12.28 -16.24
C MET A 55 -2.39 -11.17 -16.09
N TRP A 56 -1.10 -11.51 -15.95
CA TRP A 56 -0.04 -10.52 -15.86
C TRP A 56 0.10 -9.70 -17.16
N GLU A 57 0.11 -10.34 -18.31
CA GLU A 57 0.14 -9.67 -19.62
C GLU A 57 -1.03 -8.69 -19.81
N VAL A 58 -2.25 -9.12 -19.39
CA VAL A 58 -3.43 -8.23 -19.44
C VAL A 58 -3.29 -7.07 -18.48
N PHE A 59 -2.77 -7.30 -17.27
CA PHE A 59 -2.52 -6.26 -16.28
C PHE A 59 -1.53 -5.21 -16.80
N GLU A 60 -0.40 -5.62 -17.38
CA GLU A 60 0.62 -4.70 -17.91
C GLU A 60 0.09 -3.77 -19.01
N ARG A 61 -0.88 -4.23 -19.80
CA ARG A 61 -1.55 -3.38 -20.81
C ARG A 61 -2.75 -2.58 -20.27
N GLY A 62 -3.01 -2.62 -18.94
CA GLY A 62 -4.12 -1.91 -18.30
C GLY A 62 -5.50 -2.54 -18.51
N GLY A 63 -5.56 -3.81 -18.89
CA GLY A 63 -6.80 -4.55 -19.10
C GLY A 63 -7.41 -5.10 -17.80
N LYS A 64 -8.62 -5.68 -17.94
CA LYS A 64 -9.33 -6.34 -16.82
C LYS A 64 -8.86 -7.79 -16.69
N ALA A 65 -7.68 -7.99 -16.12
CA ALA A 65 -6.94 -9.25 -16.15
C ALA A 65 -7.78 -10.48 -15.76
N ILE A 66 -8.50 -10.44 -14.64
CA ILE A 66 -9.31 -11.58 -14.19
C ILE A 66 -10.46 -11.83 -15.18
N ASP A 67 -11.17 -10.79 -15.60
CA ASP A 67 -12.33 -10.93 -16.48
C ASP A 67 -11.92 -11.49 -17.84
N GLU A 68 -10.97 -10.85 -18.51
CA GLU A 68 -10.54 -11.20 -19.87
C GLU A 68 -9.93 -12.61 -19.93
N VAL A 69 -9.11 -12.96 -18.94
CA VAL A 69 -8.43 -14.27 -18.95
C VAL A 69 -9.37 -15.39 -18.57
N LEU A 70 -10.31 -15.19 -17.65
CA LEU A 70 -11.31 -16.20 -17.35
C LEU A 70 -12.22 -16.47 -18.55
N GLU A 71 -12.67 -15.43 -19.26
CA GLU A 71 -13.44 -15.55 -20.49
C GLU A 71 -12.67 -16.33 -21.56
N ALA A 72 -11.41 -15.95 -21.83
CA ALA A 72 -10.58 -16.63 -22.82
C ALA A 72 -10.30 -18.11 -22.51
N ASN A 73 -10.44 -18.51 -21.25
CA ASN A 73 -10.24 -19.89 -20.79
C ASN A 73 -11.55 -20.67 -20.53
N GLY A 74 -12.72 -20.10 -20.83
CA GLY A 74 -14.02 -20.72 -20.59
C GLY A 74 -14.37 -20.88 -19.11
N LEU A 75 -13.91 -19.94 -18.29
CA LEU A 75 -14.06 -19.91 -16.83
C LEU A 75 -14.85 -18.68 -16.35
N GLU A 76 -15.55 -17.97 -17.22
CA GLU A 76 -16.29 -16.74 -16.90
C GLU A 76 -17.30 -16.93 -15.76
N SER A 77 -17.91 -18.12 -15.67
CA SER A 77 -18.83 -18.48 -14.57
C SER A 77 -18.14 -18.60 -13.20
N GLN A 78 -16.81 -18.66 -13.16
CA GLN A 78 -15.99 -18.80 -11.95
C GLN A 78 -15.44 -17.45 -11.46
N LYS A 79 -15.88 -16.34 -12.03
CA LYS A 79 -15.36 -15.00 -11.73
C LYS A 79 -15.47 -14.63 -10.25
N ASP A 80 -16.61 -14.91 -9.63
CA ASP A 80 -16.81 -14.57 -8.21
C ASP A 80 -15.83 -15.33 -7.31
N GLU A 81 -15.56 -16.59 -7.64
CA GLU A 81 -14.59 -17.40 -6.90
C GLU A 81 -13.16 -16.89 -7.13
N ALA A 82 -12.78 -16.56 -8.37
CA ALA A 82 -11.48 -15.96 -8.65
C ALA A 82 -11.26 -14.64 -7.89
N LEU A 83 -12.29 -13.78 -7.85
CA LEU A 83 -12.25 -12.54 -7.07
C LEU A 83 -12.17 -12.81 -5.56
N ARG A 84 -12.83 -13.85 -5.06
CA ARG A 84 -12.73 -14.26 -3.66
C ARG A 84 -11.31 -14.69 -3.34
N ILE A 85 -10.70 -15.56 -4.17
CA ILE A 85 -9.32 -16.02 -3.99
C ILE A 85 -8.35 -14.83 -3.99
N TYR A 86 -8.48 -13.93 -4.96
CA TYR A 86 -7.64 -12.73 -5.06
C TYR A 86 -7.73 -11.85 -3.81
N ARG A 87 -8.95 -11.62 -3.30
CA ARG A 87 -9.20 -10.70 -2.18
C ARG A 87 -8.78 -11.25 -0.82
N PHE A 88 -8.87 -12.57 -0.64
CA PHE A 88 -8.61 -13.25 0.63
C PHE A 88 -7.32 -14.09 0.61
N GLN A 89 -6.44 -13.81 -0.34
CA GLN A 89 -5.16 -14.49 -0.42
C GLN A 89 -4.28 -14.23 0.82
N GLU A 90 -3.45 -15.21 1.16
CA GLU A 90 -2.23 -14.97 1.94
C GLU A 90 -1.14 -14.54 0.95
N PRO A 91 -0.80 -13.22 0.87
CA PRO A 91 0.04 -12.73 -0.21
C PRO A 91 1.51 -13.06 0.00
N ASP A 92 2.18 -13.38 -1.10
CA ASP A 92 3.63 -13.53 -1.14
C ASP A 92 4.25 -12.17 -1.52
N VAL A 93 4.53 -11.37 -0.49
CA VAL A 93 5.05 -10.00 -0.61
C VAL A 93 6.18 -9.76 0.38
N GLN A 94 7.11 -8.89 0.03
CA GLN A 94 8.24 -8.52 0.87
C GLN A 94 8.46 -7.01 0.81
N LEU A 95 8.94 -6.44 1.93
CA LEU A 95 9.38 -5.04 1.98
C LEU A 95 10.51 -4.79 0.97
N TYR A 96 10.59 -3.58 0.45
CA TYR A 96 11.79 -3.18 -0.30
C TYR A 96 13.04 -3.37 0.56
N PRO A 97 14.20 -3.70 -0.07
CA PRO A 97 15.44 -3.91 0.66
C PRO A 97 15.79 -2.72 1.58
N GLY A 98 16.10 -2.99 2.84
CA GLY A 98 16.47 -2.00 3.83
C GLY A 98 15.29 -1.28 4.54
N VAL A 99 14.05 -1.47 4.10
CA VAL A 99 12.88 -0.79 4.69
C VAL A 99 12.60 -1.27 6.11
N ALA A 100 12.77 -2.56 6.39
CA ALA A 100 12.58 -3.08 7.75
C ALA A 100 13.55 -2.43 8.74
N GLU A 101 14.82 -2.34 8.38
CA GLU A 101 15.88 -1.72 9.17
C GLU A 101 15.65 -0.21 9.32
N MET A 102 15.25 0.48 8.25
CA MET A 102 14.90 1.91 8.29
C MET A 102 13.76 2.16 9.28
N ILE A 103 12.66 1.40 9.21
CA ILE A 103 11.54 1.54 10.14
C ILE A 103 11.98 1.29 11.59
N ALA A 104 12.78 0.26 11.83
CA ALA A 104 13.29 -0.06 13.16
C ALA A 104 14.16 1.08 13.71
N HIS A 105 15.07 1.63 12.90
CA HIS A 105 15.94 2.75 13.29
C HIS A 105 15.13 4.03 13.55
N ILE A 106 14.18 4.39 12.70
CA ILE A 106 13.30 5.55 12.92
C ILE A 106 12.55 5.40 14.26
N ARG A 107 12.08 4.20 14.59
CA ARG A 107 11.34 3.92 15.83
C ARG A 107 12.16 4.04 17.11
N GLU A 108 13.47 4.06 17.04
CA GLU A 108 14.32 4.32 18.22
C GLU A 108 14.06 5.70 18.85
N THR A 109 13.70 6.68 18.03
CA THR A 109 13.58 8.08 18.47
C THR A 109 12.25 8.75 18.09
N LYS A 110 11.45 8.14 17.20
CA LYS A 110 10.22 8.70 16.67
C LYS A 110 9.10 7.67 16.68
N LYS A 111 7.85 8.12 16.58
CA LYS A 111 6.71 7.25 16.35
C LYS A 111 6.52 6.99 14.85
N VAL A 112 6.24 5.75 14.49
CA VAL A 112 5.97 5.36 13.10
C VAL A 112 4.53 4.91 12.96
N GLY A 113 3.84 5.41 11.94
CA GLY A 113 2.46 5.02 11.60
C GLY A 113 2.31 4.60 10.14
N ILE A 114 1.25 3.85 9.87
CA ILE A 114 0.81 3.50 8.51
C ILE A 114 -0.62 3.98 8.30
N ILE A 115 -0.87 4.64 7.17
CA ILE A 115 -2.23 4.92 6.66
C ILE A 115 -2.31 4.30 5.28
N THR A 116 -3.15 3.27 5.13
CA THR A 116 -3.30 2.55 3.87
C THR A 116 -4.76 2.46 3.42
N ASP A 117 -4.99 2.62 2.12
CA ASP A 117 -6.31 2.53 1.50
C ASP A 117 -6.62 1.10 1.06
N GLY A 118 -7.81 0.64 1.31
CA GLY A 118 -8.28 -0.64 0.78
C GLY A 118 -9.16 -1.44 1.75
N ARG A 119 -9.63 -2.59 1.27
CA ARG A 119 -10.45 -3.49 2.08
C ARG A 119 -9.64 -4.03 3.27
N PRO A 120 -10.24 -4.07 4.48
CA PRO A 120 -9.54 -4.50 5.69
C PRO A 120 -8.87 -5.87 5.54
N GLU A 121 -9.58 -6.84 4.96
CA GLU A 121 -9.07 -8.21 4.82
C GLU A 121 -7.76 -8.26 4.03
N GLY A 122 -7.72 -7.54 2.89
CA GLY A 122 -6.54 -7.49 2.03
C GLY A 122 -5.39 -6.72 2.68
N GLN A 123 -5.66 -5.55 3.28
CA GLN A 123 -4.60 -4.73 3.88
C GLN A 123 -4.00 -5.42 5.11
N TRP A 124 -4.82 -6.04 5.96
CA TRP A 124 -4.31 -6.80 7.11
C TRP A 124 -3.54 -8.06 6.70
N ALA A 125 -3.92 -8.72 5.59
CA ALA A 125 -3.14 -9.85 5.05
C ALA A 125 -1.74 -9.38 4.59
N LYS A 126 -1.66 -8.25 3.87
CA LYS A 126 -0.39 -7.63 3.47
C LYS A 126 0.47 -7.26 4.68
N ILE A 127 -0.12 -6.58 5.68
CA ILE A 127 0.59 -6.17 6.90
C ILE A 127 1.18 -7.37 7.64
N ARG A 128 0.42 -8.46 7.77
CA ARG A 128 0.94 -9.70 8.38
C ARG A 128 2.09 -10.31 7.57
N ALA A 129 1.95 -10.35 6.24
CA ALA A 129 2.96 -10.93 5.36
C ALA A 129 4.26 -10.10 5.36
N LEU A 130 4.16 -8.77 5.37
CA LEU A 130 5.30 -7.85 5.40
C LEU A 130 6.04 -7.83 6.75
N GLY A 131 5.37 -8.17 7.86
CA GLY A 131 5.97 -8.44 9.16
C GLY A 131 6.63 -7.24 9.87
N PHE A 132 6.41 -6.00 9.41
CA PHE A 132 6.96 -4.81 10.06
C PHE A 132 6.21 -4.46 11.36
N GLN A 133 6.89 -3.76 12.26
CA GLN A 133 6.31 -3.28 13.50
C GLN A 133 6.27 -1.75 13.52
N VAL A 134 5.10 -1.17 13.80
CA VAL A 134 4.88 0.27 13.91
C VAL A 134 3.99 0.61 15.11
N ASP A 135 3.91 1.89 15.47
CA ASP A 135 3.17 2.34 16.65
C ASP A 135 1.66 2.46 16.40
N ALA A 136 1.24 2.71 15.16
CA ALA A 136 -0.17 2.76 14.79
C ALA A 136 -0.38 2.40 13.31
N ILE A 137 -1.49 1.72 13.03
CA ILE A 137 -1.93 1.38 11.67
C ILE A 137 -3.39 1.81 11.52
N ILE A 138 -3.69 2.45 10.38
CA ILE A 138 -5.06 2.79 9.98
C ILE A 138 -5.31 2.27 8.58
N VAL A 139 -6.25 1.34 8.47
CA VAL A 139 -6.83 0.91 7.20
C VAL A 139 -8.06 1.78 6.97
N THR A 140 -8.05 2.60 5.93
CA THR A 140 -9.06 3.66 5.76
C THR A 140 -10.49 3.14 5.63
N ASP A 141 -10.71 1.99 4.98
CA ASP A 141 -12.05 1.42 4.82
C ASP A 141 -12.68 0.97 6.16
N GLU A 142 -11.88 0.73 7.22
CA GLU A 142 -12.39 0.45 8.57
C GLU A 142 -13.11 1.65 9.21
N LEU A 143 -12.87 2.86 8.69
CA LEU A 143 -13.53 4.07 9.17
C LEU A 143 -14.97 4.19 8.67
N GLY A 144 -15.44 3.28 7.82
CA GLY A 144 -16.80 3.25 7.29
C GLY A 144 -16.88 3.06 5.78
N GLY A 145 -15.81 2.59 5.13
CA GLY A 145 -15.77 2.25 3.69
C GLY A 145 -14.95 3.21 2.83
N ALA A 146 -15.02 3.02 1.52
CA ALA A 146 -14.14 3.66 0.55
C ALA A 146 -14.18 5.20 0.53
N GLN A 147 -15.25 5.83 1.04
CA GLN A 147 -15.33 7.28 1.16
C GLN A 147 -14.34 7.89 2.17
N PHE A 148 -13.73 7.06 3.03
CA PHE A 148 -12.70 7.48 3.98
C PHE A 148 -11.28 7.31 3.44
N ARG A 149 -11.13 6.77 2.23
CA ARG A 149 -9.82 6.68 1.57
C ARG A 149 -9.23 8.07 1.31
N LYS A 150 -7.92 8.15 1.23
CA LYS A 150 -7.20 9.34 0.82
C LYS A 150 -7.77 9.87 -0.52
N PRO A 151 -7.99 11.16 -0.64
CA PRO A 151 -7.50 12.27 0.19
C PRO A 151 -8.40 12.66 1.39
N ASN A 152 -9.27 11.80 1.91
CA ASN A 152 -10.08 12.12 3.09
C ASN A 152 -9.18 12.33 4.32
N PRO A 153 -9.36 13.43 5.10
CA PRO A 153 -8.49 13.72 6.24
C PRO A 153 -8.76 12.89 7.50
N ALA A 154 -9.80 12.06 7.52
CA ALA A 154 -10.22 11.34 8.73
C ALA A 154 -9.11 10.43 9.29
N ALA A 155 -8.45 9.66 8.43
CA ALA A 155 -7.36 8.78 8.83
C ALA A 155 -6.17 9.55 9.43
N PHE A 156 -5.83 10.71 8.88
CA PHE A 156 -4.76 11.57 9.40
C PHE A 156 -5.10 12.15 10.78
N ARG A 157 -6.36 12.56 10.99
CA ARG A 157 -6.82 13.04 12.29
C ARG A 157 -6.79 11.93 13.35
N LEU A 158 -7.25 10.74 13.00
CA LEU A 158 -7.18 9.58 13.88
C LEU A 158 -5.71 9.18 14.17
N MET A 159 -4.81 9.27 13.20
CA MET A 159 -3.38 9.01 13.40
C MET A 159 -2.79 10.00 14.41
N ARG A 160 -3.10 11.30 14.27
CA ARG A 160 -2.70 12.33 15.23
C ARG A 160 -3.15 12.01 16.67
N GLU A 161 -4.38 11.55 16.82
CA GLU A 161 -4.92 11.14 18.13
C GLU A 161 -4.20 9.93 18.70
N ARG A 162 -4.03 8.87 17.89
CA ARG A 162 -3.37 7.62 18.31
C ARG A 162 -1.92 7.83 18.74
N LEU A 163 -1.19 8.66 18.01
CA LEU A 163 0.22 8.94 18.32
C LEU A 163 0.41 10.07 19.33
N SER A 164 -0.63 10.88 19.57
CA SER A 164 -0.59 12.08 20.41
C SER A 164 0.50 13.10 19.97
N ILE A 165 0.67 13.25 18.64
CA ILE A 165 1.67 14.15 18.04
C ILE A 165 0.93 15.19 17.19
N PRO A 166 1.24 16.50 17.31
CA PRO A 166 0.62 17.52 16.47
C PRO A 166 1.08 17.41 15.01
N PHE A 167 0.26 17.84 14.06
CA PHE A 167 0.51 17.67 12.62
C PHE A 167 1.82 18.29 12.15
N GLU A 168 2.18 19.46 12.65
CA GLU A 168 3.43 20.18 12.33
C GLU A 168 4.70 19.45 12.78
N ARG A 169 4.54 18.42 13.62
CA ARG A 169 5.62 17.54 14.08
C ARG A 169 5.59 16.16 13.39
N MET A 170 4.76 16.01 12.35
CA MET A 170 4.66 14.81 11.56
C MET A 170 5.06 15.02 10.10
N VAL A 171 5.48 13.94 9.46
CA VAL A 171 5.64 13.85 8.01
C VAL A 171 4.82 12.69 7.47
N TYR A 172 4.25 12.87 6.28
CA TYR A 172 3.61 11.81 5.52
C TYR A 172 4.44 11.48 4.27
N ILE A 173 4.66 10.19 4.05
CA ILE A 173 5.42 9.65 2.92
C ILE A 173 4.48 8.78 2.08
N GLY A 174 4.43 8.99 0.78
CA GLY A 174 3.63 8.21 -0.16
C GLY A 174 4.17 8.30 -1.58
N ASP A 175 3.58 7.53 -2.48
CA ASP A 175 3.97 7.46 -3.89
C ASP A 175 2.99 8.19 -4.83
N ASN A 176 1.72 8.31 -4.44
CA ASN A 176 0.64 8.74 -5.33
C ASN A 176 0.23 10.21 -5.10
N THR A 177 0.74 11.11 -5.97
CA THR A 177 0.48 12.56 -5.89
C THR A 177 -1.00 12.94 -6.01
N LYS A 178 -1.85 12.08 -6.55
CA LYS A 178 -3.29 12.38 -6.73
C LYS A 178 -4.08 12.26 -5.42
N LYS A 179 -3.61 11.48 -4.45
CA LYS A 179 -4.36 11.19 -3.22
C LYS A 179 -3.58 11.43 -1.92
N ASP A 180 -2.28 11.22 -1.92
CA ASP A 180 -1.51 11.09 -0.68
C ASP A 180 -1.22 12.41 0.02
N PHE A 181 -1.10 13.52 -0.70
CA PHE A 181 -0.57 14.76 -0.17
C PHE A 181 -1.62 15.84 0.12
N VAL A 182 -2.80 15.74 -0.48
CA VAL A 182 -3.87 16.74 -0.33
C VAL A 182 -4.28 16.93 1.14
N ALA A 183 -4.58 15.84 1.83
CA ALA A 183 -5.00 15.92 3.24
C ALA A 183 -3.86 16.29 4.20
N PRO A 184 -2.68 15.63 4.19
CA PRO A 184 -1.62 15.98 5.13
C PRO A 184 -1.12 17.42 4.97
N GLU A 185 -0.99 17.93 3.74
CA GLU A 185 -0.60 19.33 3.51
C GLU A 185 -1.65 20.30 4.04
N SER A 186 -2.93 20.04 3.82
CA SER A 186 -4.03 20.86 4.36
C SER A 186 -4.07 20.88 5.89
N LEU A 187 -3.55 19.86 6.53
CA LEU A 187 -3.47 19.72 7.98
C LEU A 187 -2.15 20.27 8.58
N GLY A 188 -1.23 20.73 7.76
CA GLY A 188 0.06 21.30 8.19
C GLY A 188 1.18 20.28 8.43
N MET A 189 1.04 19.04 7.95
CA MET A 189 2.10 18.04 7.95
C MET A 189 3.15 18.36 6.90
N ARG A 190 4.38 17.94 7.13
CA ARG A 190 5.37 17.82 6.03
C ARG A 190 4.99 16.66 5.13
N THR A 191 5.43 16.71 3.86
CA THR A 191 5.17 15.66 2.89
C THR A 191 6.44 15.29 2.14
N ILE A 192 6.63 13.99 1.91
CA ILE A 192 7.71 13.43 1.10
C ILE A 192 7.08 12.54 0.03
N TRP A 193 7.32 12.88 -1.22
CA TRP A 193 6.91 12.07 -2.35
C TRP A 193 8.03 11.10 -2.72
N PHE A 194 7.77 9.82 -2.55
CA PHE A 194 8.61 8.76 -3.09
C PHE A 194 8.24 8.52 -4.56
N ARG A 195 9.09 8.94 -5.47
CA ARG A 195 8.95 8.68 -6.91
C ARG A 195 9.35 7.24 -7.19
N ASN A 196 8.44 6.31 -6.91
CA ASN A 196 8.70 4.91 -7.15
C ASN A 196 8.71 4.59 -8.66
N PRO A 197 9.85 4.24 -9.29
CA PRO A 197 9.91 3.99 -10.73
C PRO A 197 9.15 2.75 -11.16
N ASP A 198 8.93 1.81 -10.23
CA ASP A 198 8.24 0.55 -10.47
C ASP A 198 6.77 0.55 -9.96
N GLY A 199 6.30 1.67 -9.45
CA GLY A 199 4.93 1.79 -8.94
C GLY A 199 3.87 1.62 -10.03
N ILE A 200 2.68 1.18 -9.64
CA ILE A 200 1.54 1.03 -10.57
C ILE A 200 1.06 2.41 -11.07
N TYR A 201 1.23 3.44 -10.26
CA TYR A 201 0.75 4.81 -10.55
C TYR A 201 1.86 5.77 -11.00
N THR A 202 2.99 5.24 -11.44
CA THR A 202 4.09 6.06 -11.99
C THR A 202 3.61 6.76 -13.27
N ILE A 203 3.59 8.09 -13.26
CA ILE A 203 3.30 8.93 -14.43
C ILE A 203 4.53 9.76 -14.73
#